data_cd01437e7b01aeac2c20430902b84000
#
_entry.id   cd01437e7b01aeac2c20430902b84000
#
_cell.length_a   1.000
_cell.length_b   1.000
_cell.length_c   1.000
_cell.angle_alpha   90.00
_cell.angle_beta   90.00
_cell.angle_gamma   90.00
#
_symmetry.space_group_name_H-M   'P 1'
#
loop_
_entity.id
_entity.type
_entity.pdbx_description
1 polymer ?
#
loop_
_entity_poly.entity_id
_entity_poly.type
_entity_poly.pdbx_seq_one_letter_code
_entity_poly.pdbx_strand_id
1 'polypeptide(L)'
;KVDTLVVIPNDKLLQIIDRRTSIVEAFKMADDVLRQGVQGISDLISVPGLINLDFADVKTVMLNTGMAHMGIGRASGENRAEDAAKQAIQSPLLETSIEGARGVIINITGGNDLGLQEANTAAELVQRSVDPEANIIFGVVTDESLGDEISITVIATGFEKQEAPISSIGVENLVTNTWNKKINSIPTPTESKETQNDLDIPSFLRKKGNK
;
A
#
# COMPACT_ATOMS: atom_id res chain seq x y z
N LYS A 1 -0.71 -12.70 5.05
CA LYS A 1 -1.29 -13.90 4.42
C LYS A 1 -1.98 -13.58 3.08
N VAL A 2 -1.55 -12.52 2.45
CA VAL A 2 -1.95 -12.11 1.09
C VAL A 2 -0.70 -11.90 0.27
N ASP A 3 -0.79 -12.07 -1.04
CA ASP A 3 0.35 -11.91 -1.96
C ASP A 3 0.65 -10.44 -2.21
N THR A 4 -0.39 -9.63 -2.35
CA THR A 4 -0.30 -8.19 -2.57
C THR A 4 -1.26 -7.45 -1.65
N LEU A 5 -0.83 -6.32 -1.13
CA LEU A 5 -1.62 -5.41 -0.31
C LEU A 5 -1.60 -4.02 -0.94
N VAL A 6 -2.75 -3.56 -1.42
CA VAL A 6 -2.93 -2.18 -1.87
C VAL A 6 -3.36 -1.33 -0.67
N VAL A 7 -2.61 -0.30 -0.36
CA VAL A 7 -2.89 0.64 0.73
C VAL A 7 -3.26 1.99 0.15
N ILE A 8 -4.34 2.58 0.64
CA ILE A 8 -4.75 3.94 0.33
C ILE A 8 -4.69 4.74 1.63
N PRO A 9 -3.69 5.63 1.80
CA PRO A 9 -3.56 6.40 3.02
C PRO A 9 -4.68 7.44 3.15
N ASN A 10 -5.42 7.40 4.25
CA ASN A 10 -6.50 8.36 4.51
C ASN A 10 -6.02 9.82 4.50
N ASP A 11 -4.79 10.06 4.96
CA ASP A 11 -4.20 11.40 4.97
C ASP A 11 -4.03 11.98 3.55
N LYS A 12 -3.81 11.10 2.58
CA LYS A 12 -3.69 11.48 1.17
C LYS A 12 -5.05 11.80 0.54
N LEU A 13 -6.10 11.13 1.00
CA LEU A 13 -7.48 11.46 0.59
C LEU A 13 -7.85 12.90 0.98
N LEU A 14 -7.37 13.38 2.12
CA LEU A 14 -7.60 14.76 2.56
C LEU A 14 -6.94 15.81 1.65
N GLN A 15 -5.93 15.43 0.87
CA GLN A 15 -5.25 16.33 -0.08
C GLN A 15 -6.04 16.53 -1.39
N ILE A 16 -6.94 15.59 -1.71
CA ILE A 16 -7.78 15.63 -2.91
C ILE A 16 -9.09 16.39 -2.62
N ILE A 17 -9.43 16.56 -1.35
CA ILE A 17 -10.70 17.12 -0.91
C ILE A 17 -10.58 18.63 -0.77
N ASP A 18 -11.57 19.36 -1.30
CA ASP A 18 -11.63 20.82 -1.16
C ASP A 18 -11.89 21.20 0.31
N ARG A 19 -11.32 22.32 0.76
CA ARG A 19 -11.46 22.80 2.16
C ARG A 19 -12.91 23.06 2.61
N ARG A 20 -13.84 23.14 1.65
CA ARG A 20 -15.27 23.37 1.89
C ARG A 20 -16.12 22.11 1.84
N THR A 21 -15.51 20.96 1.57
CA THR A 21 -16.19 19.68 1.46
C THR A 21 -16.69 19.22 2.83
N SER A 22 -17.94 18.80 2.91
CA SER A 22 -18.49 18.24 4.14
C SER A 22 -17.86 16.89 4.47
N ILE A 23 -17.88 16.48 5.75
CA ILE A 23 -17.36 15.18 6.18
C ILE A 23 -18.04 14.02 5.42
N VAL A 24 -19.33 14.13 5.17
CA VAL A 24 -20.08 13.10 4.44
C VAL A 24 -19.64 12.99 2.99
N GLU A 25 -19.38 14.11 2.34
CA GLU A 25 -18.85 14.12 0.97
C GLU A 25 -17.39 13.59 0.93
N ALA A 26 -16.58 13.94 1.93
CA ALA A 26 -15.23 13.42 2.07
C ALA A 26 -15.20 11.90 2.15
N PHE A 27 -16.10 11.29 2.95
CA PHE A 27 -16.22 9.84 3.01
C PHE A 27 -16.72 9.21 1.72
N LYS A 28 -17.65 9.85 1.01
CA LYS A 28 -18.10 9.39 -0.31
C LYS A 28 -16.96 9.38 -1.32
N MET A 29 -16.10 10.39 -1.31
CA MET A 29 -14.92 10.43 -2.18
C MET A 29 -13.93 9.30 -1.83
N ALA A 30 -13.72 9.01 -0.54
CA ALA A 30 -12.91 7.90 -0.10
C ALA A 30 -13.49 6.55 -0.58
N ASP A 31 -14.79 6.36 -0.42
CA ASP A 31 -15.49 5.16 -0.89
C ASP A 31 -15.39 5.01 -2.42
N ASP A 32 -15.49 6.13 -3.15
CA ASP A 32 -15.35 6.13 -4.61
C ASP A 32 -13.94 5.73 -5.06
N VAL A 33 -12.91 6.20 -4.39
CA VAL A 33 -11.52 5.79 -4.67
C VAL A 33 -11.33 4.29 -4.44
N LEU A 34 -11.82 3.77 -3.32
CA LEU A 34 -11.77 2.33 -3.03
C LEU A 34 -12.55 1.52 -4.06
N ARG A 35 -13.75 1.98 -4.41
CA ARG A 35 -14.59 1.35 -5.42
C ARG A 35 -13.90 1.32 -6.78
N GLN A 36 -13.30 2.42 -7.21
CA GLN A 36 -12.55 2.50 -8.48
C GLN A 36 -11.34 1.57 -8.47
N GLY A 37 -10.65 1.45 -7.36
CA GLY A 37 -9.51 0.53 -7.22
C GLY A 37 -9.92 -0.93 -7.38
N VAL A 38 -10.97 -1.35 -6.69
CA VAL A 38 -11.51 -2.71 -6.80
C VAL A 38 -12.08 -2.96 -8.19
N GLN A 39 -12.84 -2.01 -8.72
CA GLN A 39 -13.45 -2.09 -10.03
C GLN A 39 -12.38 -2.14 -11.13
N GLY A 40 -11.33 -1.30 -11.05
CA GLY A 40 -10.25 -1.28 -12.03
C GLY A 40 -9.53 -2.63 -12.20
N ILE A 41 -9.41 -3.41 -11.11
CA ILE A 41 -8.86 -4.77 -11.18
C ILE A 41 -9.91 -5.77 -11.68
N SER A 42 -11.14 -5.65 -11.18
CA SER A 42 -12.23 -6.58 -11.53
C SER A 42 -12.62 -6.47 -13.00
N ASP A 43 -12.72 -5.25 -13.52
CA ASP A 43 -13.15 -5.00 -14.89
C ASP A 43 -12.13 -5.54 -15.90
N LEU A 44 -10.83 -5.46 -15.62
CA LEU A 44 -9.77 -6.04 -16.45
C LEU A 44 -9.96 -7.55 -16.69
N ILE A 45 -10.54 -8.25 -15.71
CA ILE A 45 -10.71 -9.71 -15.76
C ILE A 45 -12.11 -10.09 -16.23
N SER A 46 -13.13 -9.32 -15.81
CA SER A 46 -14.55 -9.73 -15.92
C SER A 46 -15.28 -9.09 -17.09
N VAL A 47 -14.84 -7.89 -17.52
CA VAL A 47 -15.51 -7.13 -18.57
C VAL A 47 -14.81 -7.36 -19.90
N PRO A 48 -15.52 -7.82 -20.95
CA PRO A 48 -14.96 -7.89 -22.30
C PRO A 48 -14.58 -6.49 -22.77
N GLY A 49 -13.30 -6.20 -22.94
CA GLY A 49 -12.79 -4.95 -23.42
C GLY A 49 -12.14 -5.07 -24.81
N LEU A 50 -11.59 -3.97 -25.30
CA LEU A 50 -10.82 -3.97 -26.55
C LEU A 50 -9.50 -4.73 -26.42
N ILE A 51 -8.87 -4.65 -25.25
CA ILE A 51 -7.68 -5.39 -24.86
C ILE A 51 -7.97 -6.03 -23.51
N ASN A 52 -8.14 -7.35 -23.52
CA ASN A 52 -8.43 -8.12 -22.32
C ASN A 52 -7.15 -8.71 -21.73
N LEU A 53 -7.12 -8.74 -20.42
CA LEU A 53 -6.13 -9.47 -19.65
C LEU A 53 -6.73 -10.76 -19.12
N ASP A 54 -5.95 -11.82 -19.10
CA ASP A 54 -6.36 -13.01 -18.39
C ASP A 54 -5.93 -12.94 -16.90
N PHE A 55 -6.53 -13.80 -16.10
CA PHE A 55 -6.20 -13.87 -14.67
C PHE A 55 -4.74 -14.27 -14.42
N ALA A 56 -4.12 -15.03 -15.34
CA ALA A 56 -2.74 -15.46 -15.21
C ALA A 56 -1.77 -14.27 -15.35
N ASP A 57 -2.07 -13.32 -16.23
CA ASP A 57 -1.29 -12.11 -16.40
C ASP A 57 -1.32 -11.27 -15.12
N VAL A 58 -2.52 -10.95 -14.62
CA VAL A 58 -2.70 -10.19 -13.37
C VAL A 58 -2.00 -10.89 -12.19
N LYS A 59 -2.13 -12.20 -12.10
CA LYS A 59 -1.47 -13.01 -11.08
C LYS A 59 0.06 -12.91 -11.16
N THR A 60 0.63 -12.91 -12.35
CA THR A 60 2.09 -12.81 -12.54
C THR A 60 2.65 -11.50 -11.96
N VAL A 61 1.90 -10.40 -12.09
CA VAL A 61 2.30 -9.08 -11.59
C VAL A 61 2.04 -8.92 -10.09
N MET A 62 1.07 -9.66 -9.53
CA MET A 62 0.65 -9.47 -8.15
C MET A 62 1.12 -10.56 -7.17
N LEU A 63 1.61 -11.71 -7.65
CA LEU A 63 1.98 -12.82 -6.77
C LEU A 63 3.23 -12.51 -5.95
N ASN A 64 3.12 -12.56 -4.61
CA ASN A 64 4.21 -12.36 -3.65
C ASN A 64 4.93 -10.99 -3.77
N THR A 65 4.27 -9.95 -4.27
CA THR A 65 4.88 -8.64 -4.47
C THR A 65 4.81 -7.72 -3.25
N GLY A 66 4.02 -8.09 -2.23
CA GLY A 66 3.93 -7.35 -0.97
C GLY A 66 3.11 -6.06 -1.11
N MET A 67 3.74 -4.90 -0.91
CA MET A 67 3.04 -3.62 -1.01
C MET A 67 2.80 -3.23 -2.47
N ALA A 68 1.62 -2.73 -2.76
CA ALA A 68 1.26 -2.13 -4.03
C ALA A 68 0.70 -0.72 -3.82
N HIS A 69 1.01 0.16 -4.75
CA HIS A 69 0.49 1.52 -4.77
C HIS A 69 -0.47 1.69 -5.94
N MET A 70 -1.51 2.50 -5.73
CA MET A 70 -2.52 2.74 -6.75
C MET A 70 -2.66 4.24 -7.01
N GLY A 71 -2.66 4.60 -8.28
CA GLY A 71 -2.96 5.95 -8.74
C GLY A 71 -4.13 5.95 -9.71
N ILE A 72 -4.93 7.00 -9.65
CA ILE A 72 -6.08 7.18 -10.54
C ILE A 72 -5.98 8.57 -11.15
N GLY A 73 -6.21 8.67 -12.46
CA GLY A 73 -6.28 9.92 -13.17
C GLY A 73 -7.48 9.92 -14.11
N ARG A 74 -8.11 11.08 -14.27
CA ARG A 74 -9.23 11.31 -15.19
C ARG A 74 -9.04 12.59 -15.95
N ALA A 75 -9.34 12.55 -17.22
CA ALA A 75 -9.29 13.75 -18.06
C ALA A 75 -10.25 13.64 -19.24
N SER A 76 -10.61 14.78 -19.77
CA SER A 76 -11.43 14.93 -20.98
C SER A 76 -10.76 15.90 -21.94
N GLY A 77 -11.19 15.91 -23.21
CA GLY A 77 -10.67 16.81 -24.23
C GLY A 77 -9.56 16.20 -25.09
N GLU A 78 -8.82 17.04 -25.83
CA GLU A 78 -7.93 16.61 -26.90
C GLU A 78 -6.70 15.82 -26.41
N ASN A 79 -6.17 16.14 -25.22
CA ASN A 79 -5.00 15.48 -24.63
C ASN A 79 -5.37 14.58 -23.44
N ARG A 80 -6.63 14.12 -23.37
CA ARG A 80 -7.19 13.40 -22.24
C ARG A 80 -6.36 12.18 -21.79
N ALA A 81 -5.81 11.42 -22.71
CA ALA A 81 -5.00 10.24 -22.40
C ALA A 81 -3.69 10.60 -21.69
N GLU A 82 -3.00 11.65 -22.19
CA GLU A 82 -1.77 12.13 -21.58
C GLU A 82 -2.01 12.74 -20.19
N ASP A 83 -3.05 13.57 -20.08
CA ASP A 83 -3.39 14.25 -18.83
C ASP A 83 -3.88 13.27 -17.76
N ALA A 84 -4.72 12.29 -18.12
CA ALA A 84 -5.15 11.25 -17.22
C ALA A 84 -3.98 10.35 -16.76
N ALA A 85 -3.07 9.98 -17.68
CA ALA A 85 -1.88 9.20 -17.33
C ALA A 85 -0.97 9.97 -16.35
N LYS A 86 -0.71 11.26 -16.61
CA LYS A 86 0.06 12.12 -15.71
C LYS A 86 -0.57 12.22 -14.33
N GLN A 87 -1.88 12.43 -14.27
CA GLN A 87 -2.61 12.48 -13.01
C GLN A 87 -2.55 11.16 -12.26
N ALA A 88 -2.64 10.02 -12.95
CA ALA A 88 -2.53 8.70 -12.32
C ALA A 88 -1.13 8.47 -11.72
N ILE A 89 -0.05 8.82 -12.47
CA ILE A 89 1.34 8.69 -12.04
C ILE A 89 1.67 9.63 -10.88
N GLN A 90 1.09 10.83 -10.87
CA GLN A 90 1.30 11.88 -9.87
C GLN A 90 0.21 11.90 -8.80
N SER A 91 -0.63 10.89 -8.78
CA SER A 91 -1.77 10.84 -7.85
C SER A 91 -1.30 10.98 -6.40
N PRO A 92 -1.89 11.88 -5.61
CA PRO A 92 -1.58 11.97 -4.18
C PRO A 92 -1.92 10.71 -3.39
N LEU A 93 -2.69 9.78 -3.99
CA LEU A 93 -2.99 8.46 -3.41
C LEU A 93 -1.76 7.54 -3.39
N LEU A 94 -0.76 7.83 -4.21
CA LEU A 94 0.52 7.13 -4.16
C LEU A 94 1.29 7.58 -2.91
N GLU A 95 1.73 6.65 -2.08
CA GLU A 95 2.61 6.98 -0.94
C GLU A 95 4.01 7.39 -1.40
N THR A 96 4.44 6.78 -2.50
CA THR A 96 5.74 7.02 -3.14
C THR A 96 5.56 7.18 -4.65
N SER A 97 6.60 7.63 -5.33
CA SER A 97 6.66 7.57 -6.79
C SER A 97 6.50 6.12 -7.27
N ILE A 98 5.95 5.92 -8.45
CA ILE A 98 5.91 4.60 -9.11
C ILE A 98 7.28 4.19 -9.67
N GLU A 99 8.29 5.05 -9.55
CA GLU A 99 9.67 4.76 -9.92
C GLU A 99 10.19 3.54 -9.16
N GLY A 100 10.83 2.61 -9.88
CA GLY A 100 11.32 1.37 -9.29
C GLY A 100 10.27 0.27 -9.12
N ALA A 101 9.02 0.48 -9.54
CA ALA A 101 8.03 -0.59 -9.62
C ALA A 101 8.44 -1.61 -10.69
N ARG A 102 8.44 -2.89 -10.34
CA ARG A 102 8.79 -3.99 -11.26
C ARG A 102 7.58 -4.68 -11.88
N GLY A 103 6.41 -4.43 -11.34
CA GLY A 103 5.15 -4.90 -11.89
C GLY A 103 4.15 -3.78 -11.96
N VAL A 104 3.49 -3.59 -13.11
CA VAL A 104 2.53 -2.52 -13.29
C VAL A 104 1.31 -3.04 -14.05
N ILE A 105 0.14 -2.73 -13.52
CA ILE A 105 -1.14 -2.97 -14.18
C ILE A 105 -1.72 -1.60 -14.53
N ILE A 106 -2.09 -1.41 -15.78
CA ILE A 106 -2.73 -0.20 -16.27
C ILE A 106 -4.12 -0.56 -16.77
N ASN A 107 -5.14 0.02 -16.16
CA ASN A 107 -6.51 -0.06 -16.66
C ASN A 107 -6.89 1.28 -17.30
N ILE A 108 -7.24 1.25 -18.58
CA ILE A 108 -7.69 2.41 -19.34
C ILE A 108 -9.17 2.21 -19.65
N THR A 109 -10.01 3.08 -19.11
CA THR A 109 -11.46 3.04 -19.33
C THR A 109 -11.87 4.32 -20.04
N GLY A 110 -12.61 4.21 -21.12
CA GLY A 110 -13.10 5.37 -21.89
C GLY A 110 -14.39 5.06 -22.63
N GLY A 111 -14.97 6.06 -23.24
CA GLY A 111 -16.15 5.92 -24.10
C GLY A 111 -15.88 5.13 -25.38
N ASN A 112 -16.90 5.00 -26.22
CA ASN A 112 -16.80 4.31 -27.53
C ASN A 112 -15.88 5.00 -28.52
N ASP A 113 -15.46 6.23 -28.24
CA ASP A 113 -14.56 7.07 -29.03
C ASP A 113 -13.08 6.90 -28.65
N LEU A 114 -12.79 6.06 -27.63
CA LEU A 114 -11.43 5.79 -27.18
C LEU A 114 -10.58 5.18 -28.29
N GLY A 115 -9.57 5.93 -28.73
CA GLY A 115 -8.64 5.52 -29.78
C GLY A 115 -7.50 4.63 -29.28
N LEU A 116 -7.06 3.69 -30.12
CA LEU A 116 -5.89 2.86 -29.82
C LEU A 116 -4.63 3.69 -29.59
N GLN A 117 -4.49 4.81 -30.29
CA GLN A 117 -3.35 5.72 -30.13
C GLN A 117 -3.35 6.40 -28.77
N GLU A 118 -4.53 6.77 -28.25
CA GLU A 118 -4.67 7.33 -26.91
C GLU A 118 -4.26 6.32 -25.83
N ALA A 119 -4.74 5.10 -25.97
CA ALA A 119 -4.37 4.00 -25.05
C ALA A 119 -2.86 3.73 -25.06
N ASN A 120 -2.24 3.72 -26.26
CA ASN A 120 -0.80 3.53 -26.39
C ASN A 120 0.00 4.70 -25.78
N THR A 121 -0.42 5.95 -26.01
CA THR A 121 0.21 7.13 -25.42
C THR A 121 0.18 7.08 -23.88
N ALA A 122 -0.96 6.70 -23.30
CA ALA A 122 -1.07 6.54 -21.86
C ALA A 122 -0.14 5.45 -21.32
N ALA A 123 -0.10 4.30 -21.98
CA ALA A 123 0.78 3.19 -21.59
C ALA A 123 2.26 3.57 -21.68
N GLU A 124 2.70 4.25 -22.73
CA GLU A 124 4.07 4.73 -22.90
C GLU A 124 4.49 5.72 -21.79
N LEU A 125 3.60 6.62 -21.37
CA LEU A 125 3.88 7.57 -20.30
C LEU A 125 4.11 6.86 -18.97
N VAL A 126 3.28 5.87 -18.65
CA VAL A 126 3.47 5.04 -17.45
C VAL A 126 4.77 4.26 -17.54
N GLN A 127 5.05 3.64 -18.70
CA GLN A 127 6.27 2.87 -18.91
C GLN A 127 7.55 3.68 -18.70
N ARG A 128 7.57 4.94 -19.10
CA ARG A 128 8.73 5.83 -18.87
C ARG A 128 8.93 6.21 -17.40
N SER A 129 7.93 6.00 -16.57
CA SER A 129 7.93 6.40 -15.15
C SER A 129 8.21 5.25 -14.19
N VAL A 130 8.41 4.04 -14.69
CA VAL A 130 8.67 2.83 -13.90
C VAL A 130 10.05 2.24 -14.21
N ASP A 131 10.41 1.14 -13.56
CA ASP A 131 11.66 0.43 -13.85
C ASP A 131 11.70 0.00 -15.33
N PRO A 132 12.81 0.19 -16.06
CA PRO A 132 12.94 -0.25 -17.46
C PRO A 132 12.70 -1.74 -17.69
N GLU A 133 12.91 -2.57 -16.67
CA GLU A 133 12.67 -4.02 -16.70
C GLU A 133 11.30 -4.41 -16.12
N ALA A 134 10.44 -3.42 -15.82
CA ALA A 134 9.13 -3.68 -15.27
C ALA A 134 8.25 -4.51 -16.21
N ASN A 135 7.55 -5.48 -15.64
CA ASN A 135 6.49 -6.19 -16.35
C ASN A 135 5.22 -5.33 -16.34
N ILE A 136 4.88 -4.77 -17.49
CA ILE A 136 3.74 -3.87 -17.65
C ILE A 136 2.63 -4.60 -18.40
N ILE A 137 1.48 -4.62 -17.79
CA ILE A 137 0.26 -5.20 -18.35
C ILE A 137 -0.79 -4.09 -18.45
N PHE A 138 -1.39 -3.93 -19.60
CA PHE A 138 -2.46 -2.96 -19.77
C PHE A 138 -3.70 -3.56 -20.41
N GLY A 139 -4.85 -3.12 -19.93
CA GLY A 139 -6.15 -3.46 -20.51
C GLY A 139 -6.93 -2.21 -20.84
N VAL A 140 -7.82 -2.35 -21.80
CA VAL A 140 -8.69 -1.28 -22.30
C VAL A 140 -10.13 -1.73 -22.21
N VAL A 141 -10.91 -1.04 -21.40
CA VAL A 141 -12.33 -1.30 -21.18
C VAL A 141 -13.16 -0.14 -21.72
N THR A 142 -14.29 -0.45 -22.34
CA THR A 142 -15.21 0.57 -22.85
C THR A 142 -16.35 0.75 -21.85
N ASP A 143 -16.60 2.01 -21.43
CA ASP A 143 -17.72 2.42 -20.61
C ASP A 143 -18.39 3.65 -21.22
N GLU A 144 -19.59 3.44 -21.79
CA GLU A 144 -20.35 4.51 -22.46
C GLU A 144 -20.76 5.65 -21.50
N SER A 145 -20.79 5.38 -20.19
CA SER A 145 -21.18 6.38 -19.20
C SER A 145 -20.15 7.51 -19.04
N LEU A 146 -18.90 7.29 -19.47
CA LEU A 146 -17.81 8.26 -19.38
C LEU A 146 -17.88 9.33 -20.49
N GLY A 147 -18.60 9.07 -21.59
CA GLY A 147 -18.68 10.01 -22.71
C GLY A 147 -17.30 10.27 -23.30
N ASP A 148 -16.82 11.52 -23.23
CA ASP A 148 -15.52 11.98 -23.70
C ASP A 148 -14.42 11.91 -22.63
N GLU A 149 -14.72 11.44 -21.42
CA GLU A 149 -13.75 11.29 -20.35
C GLU A 149 -12.98 9.96 -20.46
N ILE A 150 -11.70 10.00 -20.16
CA ILE A 150 -10.86 8.82 -19.96
C ILE A 150 -10.51 8.70 -18.48
N SER A 151 -10.63 7.50 -17.93
CA SER A 151 -10.17 7.12 -16.58
C SER A 151 -9.02 6.14 -16.68
N ILE A 152 -7.89 6.45 -16.07
CA ILE A 152 -6.70 5.59 -16.04
C ILE A 152 -6.41 5.22 -14.59
N THR A 153 -6.39 3.93 -14.33
CA THR A 153 -5.98 3.38 -13.03
C THR A 153 -4.65 2.66 -13.21
N VAL A 154 -3.66 3.05 -12.43
CA VAL A 154 -2.33 2.44 -12.41
C VAL A 154 -2.13 1.74 -11.07
N ILE A 155 -1.76 0.47 -11.10
CA ILE A 155 -1.40 -0.30 -9.90
C ILE A 155 0.05 -0.72 -10.07
N ALA A 156 0.92 -0.21 -9.21
CA ALA A 156 2.35 -0.46 -9.22
C ALA A 156 2.73 -1.39 -8.06
N THR A 157 3.51 -2.42 -8.36
CA THR A 157 3.91 -3.49 -7.44
C THR A 157 5.40 -3.77 -7.53
N GLY A 158 5.90 -4.61 -6.62
CA GLY A 158 7.27 -5.11 -6.72
C GLY A 158 8.34 -4.05 -6.45
N PHE A 159 8.02 -3.07 -5.62
CA PHE A 159 9.02 -2.13 -5.13
C PHE A 159 10.07 -2.88 -4.33
N GLU A 160 11.35 -2.63 -4.60
CA GLU A 160 12.40 -3.14 -3.72
C GLU A 160 12.09 -2.66 -2.31
N LYS A 161 12.11 -3.59 -1.35
CA LYS A 161 12.11 -3.21 0.05
C LYS A 161 13.31 -2.28 0.21
N GLN A 162 13.08 -0.99 0.35
CA GLN A 162 14.05 -0.14 1.02
C GLN A 162 14.15 -0.73 2.43
N GLU A 163 15.08 -1.65 2.61
CA GLU A 163 15.63 -1.89 3.93
C GLU A 163 16.14 -0.52 4.34
N ALA A 164 15.35 0.19 5.16
CA ALA A 164 15.86 1.34 5.86
C ALA A 164 17.22 0.87 6.39
N PRO A 165 18.33 1.56 6.08
CA PRO A 165 19.59 1.17 6.67
C PRO A 165 19.30 1.15 8.16
N ILE A 166 19.26 -0.02 8.76
CA ILE A 166 19.38 -0.17 10.19
C ILE A 166 20.77 0.39 10.41
N SER A 167 20.83 1.72 10.56
CA SER A 167 22.01 2.33 11.15
C SER A 167 22.12 1.56 12.45
N SER A 168 23.11 0.68 12.49
CA SER A 168 23.59 0.01 13.68
C SER A 168 24.06 1.13 14.63
N ILE A 169 23.11 1.91 15.12
CA ILE A 169 23.29 2.69 16.32
C ILE A 169 23.50 1.62 17.36
N GLY A 170 24.77 1.49 17.73
CA GLY A 170 25.30 0.45 18.59
C GLY A 170 24.51 0.28 19.87
N VAL A 171 23.41 -0.43 19.76
CA VAL A 171 22.60 -0.89 20.89
C VAL A 171 23.44 -1.85 21.75
N GLU A 172 24.41 -2.54 21.15
CA GLU A 172 25.35 -3.40 21.88
C GLU A 172 26.19 -2.62 22.92
N ASN A 173 26.60 -1.38 22.62
CA ASN A 173 27.40 -0.60 23.55
C ASN A 173 26.60 0.10 24.66
N LEU A 174 25.29 0.30 24.47
CA LEU A 174 24.44 0.90 25.50
C LEU A 174 23.94 -0.12 26.52
N VAL A 175 23.70 -1.36 26.10
CA VAL A 175 23.21 -2.41 27.01
C VAL A 175 24.35 -2.94 27.88
N THR A 176 25.53 -3.18 27.31
CA THR A 176 26.70 -3.71 28.07
C THR A 176 27.24 -2.73 29.11
N ASN A 177 27.27 -1.42 28.80
CA ASN A 177 27.76 -0.43 29.75
C ASN A 177 26.80 -0.13 30.92
N THR A 178 25.50 -0.31 30.71
CA THR A 178 24.52 -0.07 31.79
C THR A 178 24.40 -1.28 32.73
N TRP A 179 24.57 -2.49 32.22
CA TRP A 179 24.54 -3.71 33.03
C TRP A 179 25.84 -3.90 33.84
N ASN A 180 27.03 -3.67 33.26
CA ASN A 180 28.29 -3.81 33.98
C ASN A 180 28.48 -2.77 35.08
N LYS A 181 27.87 -1.57 34.96
CA LYS A 181 27.93 -0.57 36.04
C LYS A 181 27.01 -0.89 37.22
N LYS A 182 25.99 -1.71 37.01
CA LYS A 182 25.05 -2.13 38.06
C LYS A 182 25.52 -3.39 38.83
N ILE A 183 26.37 -4.21 38.22
CA ILE A 183 26.86 -5.44 38.86
C ILE A 183 27.99 -5.15 39.88
N ASN A 184 28.77 -4.07 39.64
CA ASN A 184 29.87 -3.69 40.55
C ASN A 184 29.48 -2.89 41.80
N SER A 185 28.17 -2.67 42.02
CA SER A 185 27.66 -1.90 43.15
C SER A 185 26.76 -2.71 44.09
N ILE A 186 26.73 -4.05 44.00
CA ILE A 186 26.00 -4.91 44.92
C ILE A 186 27.00 -5.34 46.01
N PRO A 187 26.83 -4.92 47.29
CA PRO A 187 27.62 -5.45 48.39
C PRO A 187 27.31 -6.92 48.60
N THR A 188 28.33 -7.72 48.74
CA THR A 188 28.27 -9.15 49.06
C THR A 188 27.51 -9.35 50.38
N PRO A 189 26.47 -10.14 50.44
CA PRO A 189 25.87 -10.49 51.73
C PRO A 189 26.77 -11.44 52.50
N THR A 190 27.15 -11.06 53.68
CA THR A 190 27.76 -11.91 54.72
C THR A 190 26.78 -13.01 55.14
N GLU A 191 27.26 -14.25 55.21
CA GLU A 191 26.51 -15.39 55.70
C GLU A 191 25.90 -15.11 57.08
N SER A 192 24.60 -15.29 57.19
CA SER A 192 23.94 -15.59 58.47
C SER A 192 22.67 -16.41 58.26
N LYS A 193 22.81 -17.69 58.66
CA LYS A 193 21.82 -18.62 59.22
C LYS A 193 20.37 -18.59 58.79
N GLU A 194 19.96 -19.78 58.38
CA GLU A 194 18.61 -20.34 58.26
C GLU A 194 17.53 -19.70 59.13
N THR A 195 16.45 -19.31 58.52
CA THR A 195 15.09 -19.57 59.01
C THR A 195 14.15 -19.77 57.82
N GLN A 196 13.52 -20.94 57.90
CA GLN A 196 12.42 -21.35 57.00
C GLN A 196 11.27 -20.35 57.08
N ASN A 197 10.59 -20.27 55.98
CA ASN A 197 9.15 -20.03 55.82
C ASN A 197 8.71 -18.74 55.15
N ASP A 198 7.87 -19.06 54.26
CA ASP A 198 6.67 -18.44 53.73
C ASP A 198 6.82 -17.76 52.37
N LEU A 199 6.48 -18.59 51.39
CA LEU A 199 5.93 -18.14 50.11
C LEU A 199 4.72 -17.24 50.42
N ASP A 200 4.79 -15.98 50.07
CA ASP A 200 3.69 -15.02 50.10
C ASP A 200 2.59 -15.46 49.10
N ILE A 201 1.72 -16.36 49.58
CA ILE A 201 0.50 -16.73 48.89
C ILE A 201 -0.54 -15.65 49.22
N PRO A 202 -1.10 -14.94 48.18
CA PRO A 202 -2.16 -13.99 48.39
C PRO A 202 -3.31 -14.56 49.19
N SER A 203 -3.88 -13.78 50.12
CA SER A 203 -4.83 -14.22 51.17
C SER A 203 -6.11 -14.90 50.65
N PHE A 204 -6.46 -14.71 49.37
CA PHE A 204 -7.63 -15.35 48.73
C PHE A 204 -7.39 -16.83 48.34
N LEU A 205 -6.15 -17.31 48.33
CA LEU A 205 -5.81 -18.70 48.02
C LEU A 205 -5.62 -19.59 49.28
N ARG A 206 -5.75 -19.05 50.49
CA ARG A 206 -5.71 -19.84 51.71
C ARG A 206 -6.98 -20.65 51.86
N LYS A 207 -6.92 -21.92 51.49
CA LYS A 207 -8.00 -22.87 51.70
C LYS A 207 -8.15 -23.09 53.21
N LYS A 208 -9.31 -22.71 53.80
CA LYS A 208 -9.72 -23.02 55.16
C LYS A 208 -9.81 -24.54 55.31
N GLY A 209 -8.88 -25.14 56.00
CA GLY A 209 -9.04 -26.53 56.49
C GLY A 209 -10.09 -26.55 57.58
N ASN A 210 -11.14 -27.29 57.33
CA ASN A 210 -12.16 -27.59 58.35
C ASN A 210 -11.86 -28.92 58.95
N LYS A 211 -12.03 -28.92 60.27
CA LYS A 211 -12.05 -30.06 61.18
C LYS A 211 -13.21 -30.97 60.82
#